data_af4b5a67cc3f847b9ba6f3d7d617228a
#
_entry.id   af4b5a67cc3f847b9ba6f3d7d617228a
#
_cell.length_a   1.000
_cell.length_b   1.000
_cell.length_c   1.000
_cell.angle_alpha   90.00
_cell.angle_beta   90.00
_cell.angle_gamma   90.00
#
_symmetry.space_group_name_H-M   'P 1'
#
loop_
_entity.id
_entity.type
_entity.pdbx_description
1 polymer ?
#
loop_
_entity_poly.entity_id
_entity_poly.type
_entity_poly.pdbx_seq_one_letter_code
_entity_poly.pdbx_strand_id
1 'polypeptide(L)'
;MKTIVLFGASSAIAKAYVEHLNNHASQFKVLCVSSSEYSSTPTNTEYFSTDYSAQSLAIFTQHLKDTQAELHQVIIFNGKLYNTQHMPEKKLEDLNADYFNELLNANTLTPLLCLQSILPLLTHKTQCTITALSARVGSINDNELGGWYTYRASKAALNMLFKTAAIELARRAKNTKLILFHPGTTDTELSKPFQKNVPAGKLFTPEFVAGQLFELTNNNPDLKLNGEPAYLDWQGSNIPW
;
A
#
# COMPACT_ATOMS: atom_id res chain seq x y z
N MET A 1 16.32 -14.03 -9.84
CA MET A 1 16.08 -13.73 -8.39
C MET A 1 14.71 -13.09 -8.31
N LYS A 2 13.85 -13.53 -7.38
CA LYS A 2 12.52 -12.95 -7.19
C LYS A 2 12.62 -11.49 -6.74
N THR A 3 11.74 -10.64 -7.25
CA THR A 3 11.75 -9.20 -7.03
C THR A 3 10.57 -8.76 -6.15
N ILE A 4 10.86 -7.94 -5.16
CA ILE A 4 9.88 -7.22 -4.35
C ILE A 4 9.90 -5.75 -4.77
N VAL A 5 8.76 -5.19 -5.13
CA VAL A 5 8.59 -3.78 -5.52
C VAL A 5 7.86 -3.04 -4.41
N LEU A 6 8.42 -1.92 -3.97
CA LEU A 6 7.87 -1.08 -2.90
C LEU A 6 7.60 0.33 -3.45
N PHE A 7 6.34 0.64 -3.78
CA PHE A 7 5.92 2.00 -4.12
C PHE A 7 5.70 2.83 -2.85
N GLY A 8 6.04 4.10 -2.88
CA GLY A 8 5.99 4.96 -1.70
C GLY A 8 7.11 4.63 -0.70
N ALA A 9 8.27 4.21 -1.21
CA ALA A 9 9.37 3.67 -0.42
C ALA A 9 10.01 4.67 0.57
N SER A 10 9.70 5.96 0.47
CA SER A 10 10.14 6.99 1.43
C SER A 10 9.38 6.98 2.75
N SER A 11 8.24 6.27 2.84
CA SER A 11 7.45 6.18 4.07
C SER A 11 8.18 5.42 5.19
N ALA A 12 7.89 5.75 6.46
CA ALA A 12 8.52 5.11 7.60
C ALA A 12 8.28 3.59 7.62
N ILE A 13 7.06 3.13 7.31
CA ILE A 13 6.75 1.70 7.26
C ILE A 13 7.52 1.02 6.12
N ALA A 14 7.64 1.66 4.94
CA ALA A 14 8.39 1.09 3.83
C ALA A 14 9.89 0.95 4.15
N LYS A 15 10.49 1.95 4.82
CA LYS A 15 11.88 1.89 5.27
C LYS A 15 12.10 0.74 6.25
N ALA A 16 11.24 0.61 7.25
CA ALA A 16 11.28 -0.50 8.19
C ALA A 16 11.08 -1.86 7.50
N TYR A 17 10.25 -1.92 6.44
CA TYR A 17 10.06 -3.13 5.64
C TYR A 17 11.32 -3.51 4.86
N VAL A 18 12.03 -2.54 4.28
CA VAL A 18 13.34 -2.78 3.63
C VAL A 18 14.35 -3.33 4.62
N GLU A 19 14.44 -2.76 5.82
CA GLU A 19 15.33 -3.26 6.88
C GLU A 19 14.96 -4.68 7.31
N HIS A 20 13.65 -4.96 7.46
CA HIS A 20 13.17 -6.30 7.77
C HIS A 20 13.57 -7.32 6.69
N LEU A 21 13.41 -6.98 5.40
CA LEU A 21 13.82 -7.85 4.29
C LEU A 21 15.32 -8.10 4.29
N ASN A 22 16.14 -7.10 4.53
CA ASN A 22 17.61 -7.27 4.59
C ASN A 22 18.05 -8.22 5.69
N ASN A 23 17.37 -8.18 6.84
CA ASN A 23 17.73 -8.99 8.00
C ASN A 23 17.17 -10.42 7.92
N HIS A 24 16.04 -10.65 7.26
CA HIS A 24 15.31 -11.91 7.31
C HIS A 24 15.04 -12.57 5.96
N ALA A 25 15.22 -11.85 4.85
CA ALA A 25 14.82 -12.29 3.51
C ALA A 25 15.74 -11.76 2.40
N SER A 26 17.05 -11.80 2.63
CA SER A 26 18.08 -11.26 1.71
C SER A 26 18.16 -11.95 0.34
N GLN A 27 17.43 -13.06 0.14
CA GLN A 27 17.32 -13.75 -1.15
C GLN A 27 16.48 -13.00 -2.20
N PHE A 28 15.75 -11.93 -1.80
CA PHE A 28 14.98 -11.11 -2.74
C PHE A 28 15.77 -9.92 -3.23
N LYS A 29 15.54 -9.54 -4.50
CA LYS A 29 15.90 -8.21 -5.00
C LYS A 29 14.79 -7.23 -4.57
N VAL A 30 15.15 -6.11 -3.95
CA VAL A 30 14.20 -5.08 -3.52
C VAL A 30 14.31 -3.88 -4.45
N LEU A 31 13.20 -3.45 -5.01
CA LEU A 31 13.12 -2.27 -5.86
C LEU A 31 12.23 -1.21 -5.19
N CYS A 32 12.86 -0.18 -4.69
CA CYS A 32 12.24 0.95 -4.00
C CYS A 32 11.86 2.05 -4.99
N VAL A 33 10.58 2.40 -5.07
CA VAL A 33 10.02 3.38 -6.00
C VAL A 33 9.43 4.55 -5.22
N SER A 34 9.93 5.77 -5.45
CA SER A 34 9.51 6.96 -4.70
C SER A 34 9.79 8.24 -5.47
N SER A 35 9.06 9.32 -5.13
CA SER A 35 9.34 10.67 -5.62
C SER A 35 10.41 11.41 -4.80
N SER A 36 10.80 10.87 -3.66
CA SER A 36 11.82 11.45 -2.78
C SER A 36 13.15 10.72 -2.96
N GLU A 37 14.25 11.44 -2.85
CA GLU A 37 15.60 10.87 -2.86
C GLU A 37 15.82 9.98 -1.62
N TYR A 38 16.64 8.96 -1.78
CA TYR A 38 16.99 8.02 -0.72
C TYR A 38 18.49 8.13 -0.43
N SER A 39 18.86 8.27 0.82
CA SER A 39 20.23 8.58 1.21
C SER A 39 21.14 7.35 1.43
N SER A 40 20.58 6.13 1.47
CA SER A 40 21.38 4.89 1.61
C SER A 40 20.63 3.69 1.04
N THR A 41 21.31 2.88 0.24
CA THR A 41 20.77 1.63 -0.31
C THR A 41 21.46 0.43 0.30
N PRO A 42 20.75 -0.51 0.94
CA PRO A 42 21.31 -1.81 1.31
C PRO A 42 21.69 -2.63 0.07
N THR A 43 22.53 -3.63 0.25
CA THR A 43 23.24 -4.37 -0.82
C THR A 43 22.34 -4.98 -1.91
N ASN A 44 21.09 -5.37 -1.58
CA ASN A 44 20.13 -5.98 -2.53
C ASN A 44 19.00 -5.03 -2.92
N THR A 45 19.16 -3.73 -2.69
CA THR A 45 18.14 -2.72 -2.90
C THR A 45 18.52 -1.79 -4.05
N GLU A 46 17.65 -1.65 -5.02
CA GLU A 46 17.75 -0.69 -6.12
C GLU A 46 16.70 0.40 -5.93
N TYR A 47 16.99 1.60 -6.38
CA TYR A 47 16.13 2.75 -6.23
C TYR A 47 15.69 3.30 -7.59
N PHE A 48 14.38 3.54 -7.74
CA PHE A 48 13.80 4.12 -8.93
C PHE A 48 13.02 5.40 -8.57
N SER A 49 13.44 6.54 -9.12
CA SER A 49 12.76 7.82 -8.92
C SER A 49 11.53 7.92 -9.84
N THR A 50 10.39 8.37 -9.30
CA THR A 50 9.14 8.55 -10.05
C THR A 50 8.32 9.70 -9.47
N ASP A 51 7.66 10.45 -10.32
CA ASP A 51 6.62 11.43 -9.94
C ASP A 51 5.21 10.80 -9.97
N TYR A 52 5.12 9.49 -10.22
CA TYR A 52 3.89 8.72 -10.42
C TYR A 52 3.03 9.17 -11.61
N SER A 53 3.56 9.98 -12.52
CA SER A 53 2.91 10.25 -13.80
C SER A 53 2.84 8.99 -14.67
N ALA A 54 1.90 8.97 -15.61
CA ALA A 54 1.78 7.85 -16.57
C ALA A 54 3.08 7.63 -17.34
N GLN A 55 3.81 8.70 -17.70
CA GLN A 55 5.09 8.62 -18.39
C GLN A 55 6.17 7.99 -17.51
N SER A 56 6.32 8.45 -16.28
CA SER A 56 7.32 7.93 -15.34
C SER A 56 7.06 6.46 -15.00
N LEU A 57 5.80 6.09 -14.78
CA LEU A 57 5.42 4.69 -14.54
C LEU A 57 5.60 3.80 -15.79
N ALA A 58 5.43 4.32 -17.01
CA ALA A 58 5.74 3.57 -18.23
C ALA A 58 7.25 3.29 -18.34
N ILE A 59 8.13 4.24 -18.00
CA ILE A 59 9.58 4.04 -17.92
C ILE A 59 9.91 2.97 -16.88
N PHE A 60 9.27 3.02 -15.71
CA PHE A 60 9.42 2.00 -14.66
C PHE A 60 9.00 0.60 -15.15
N THR A 61 7.86 0.51 -15.83
CA THR A 61 7.40 -0.77 -16.44
C THR A 61 8.43 -1.32 -17.44
N GLN A 62 9.02 -0.46 -18.26
CA GLN A 62 10.06 -0.86 -19.21
C GLN A 62 11.32 -1.34 -18.49
N HIS A 63 11.77 -0.65 -17.46
CA HIS A 63 12.88 -1.07 -16.61
C HIS A 63 12.67 -2.47 -16.01
N LEU A 64 11.46 -2.77 -15.50
CA LEU A 64 11.13 -4.11 -15.00
C LEU A 64 11.19 -5.19 -16.09
N LYS A 65 10.78 -4.87 -17.33
CA LYS A 65 10.87 -5.79 -18.48
C LYS A 65 12.32 -6.03 -18.89
N ASP A 66 13.12 -4.97 -19.01
CA ASP A 66 14.53 -5.05 -19.44
C ASP A 66 15.37 -5.85 -18.43
N THR A 67 15.07 -5.73 -17.16
CA THR A 67 15.71 -6.49 -16.06
C THR A 67 15.11 -7.89 -15.89
N GLN A 68 14.10 -8.27 -16.68
CA GLN A 68 13.38 -9.55 -16.56
C GLN A 68 12.91 -9.83 -15.13
N ALA A 69 12.37 -8.81 -14.47
CA ALA A 69 11.95 -8.89 -13.07
C ALA A 69 10.85 -9.93 -12.88
N GLU A 70 11.10 -10.93 -12.04
CA GLU A 70 10.10 -11.90 -11.60
C GLU A 70 9.44 -11.37 -10.32
N LEU A 71 8.24 -10.80 -10.46
CA LEU A 71 7.52 -10.20 -9.34
C LEU A 71 7.02 -11.28 -8.37
N HIS A 72 7.48 -11.20 -7.13
CA HIS A 72 7.03 -12.03 -6.02
C HIS A 72 6.07 -11.25 -5.12
N GLN A 73 6.36 -10.01 -4.87
CA GLN A 73 5.55 -9.15 -4.02
C GLN A 73 5.60 -7.71 -4.52
N VAL A 74 4.48 -7.01 -4.42
CA VAL A 74 4.37 -5.57 -4.64
C VAL A 74 3.63 -4.95 -3.47
N ILE A 75 4.21 -3.91 -2.87
CA ILE A 75 3.55 -3.18 -1.78
C ILE A 75 3.47 -1.71 -2.14
N ILE A 76 2.28 -1.14 -1.98
CA ILE A 76 1.97 0.24 -2.28
C ILE A 76 1.72 0.97 -0.97
N PHE A 77 2.73 1.71 -0.50
CA PHE A 77 2.70 2.47 0.74
C PHE A 77 2.17 3.90 0.57
N ASN A 78 1.87 4.30 -0.67
CA ASN A 78 1.37 5.64 -0.96
C ASN A 78 0.10 5.96 -0.18
N GLY A 79 0.07 7.15 0.42
CA GLY A 79 -1.11 7.65 1.12
C GLY A 79 -0.85 9.00 1.77
N LYS A 80 -1.94 9.76 1.91
CA LYS A 80 -1.97 11.10 2.50
C LYS A 80 -3.20 11.22 3.39
N LEU A 81 -3.09 11.94 4.52
CA LEU A 81 -4.20 12.14 5.43
C LEU A 81 -4.53 13.63 5.62
N TYR A 82 -3.55 14.49 5.54
CA TYR A 82 -3.68 15.94 5.67
C TYR A 82 -2.61 16.65 4.84
N ASN A 83 -2.72 17.96 4.72
CA ASN A 83 -1.72 18.81 4.12
C ASN A 83 -1.45 20.04 5.01
N THR A 84 -0.68 21.02 4.50
CA THR A 84 -0.34 22.22 5.26
C THR A 84 -1.52 23.14 5.54
N GLN A 85 -2.62 23.01 4.78
CA GLN A 85 -3.79 23.88 4.85
C GLN A 85 -5.02 23.19 5.43
N HIS A 86 -5.13 21.85 5.29
CA HIS A 86 -6.33 21.10 5.64
C HIS A 86 -6.00 19.89 6.51
N MET A 87 -6.78 19.75 7.57
CA MET A 87 -6.85 18.57 8.42
C MET A 87 -8.12 17.77 8.07
N PRO A 88 -8.21 16.47 8.43
CA PRO A 88 -9.43 15.70 8.22
C PRO A 88 -10.65 16.36 8.84
N GLU A 89 -11.74 16.39 8.09
CA GLU A 89 -12.97 17.10 8.41
C GLU A 89 -13.63 16.50 9.67
N LYS A 90 -14.11 17.34 10.54
CA LYS A 90 -14.89 16.95 11.74
C LYS A 90 -16.40 16.97 11.46
N LYS A 91 -16.85 17.82 10.54
CA LYS A 91 -18.24 18.01 10.16
C LYS A 91 -18.35 18.26 8.66
N LEU A 92 -19.55 18.16 8.10
CA LEU A 92 -19.77 18.22 6.66
C LEU A 92 -19.40 19.61 6.08
N GLU A 93 -19.58 20.67 6.84
CA GLU A 93 -19.27 22.04 6.41
C GLU A 93 -17.75 22.30 6.27
N ASP A 94 -16.91 21.43 6.82
CA ASP A 94 -15.45 21.51 6.68
C ASP A 94 -14.98 20.94 5.33
N LEU A 95 -15.88 20.37 4.51
CA LEU A 95 -15.53 19.75 3.23
C LEU A 95 -14.96 20.78 2.26
N ASN A 96 -13.79 20.46 1.69
CA ASN A 96 -13.11 21.30 0.69
C ASN A 96 -12.85 20.46 -0.57
N ALA A 97 -13.26 20.99 -1.74
CA ALA A 97 -13.18 20.26 -3.01
C ALA A 97 -11.74 20.01 -3.47
N ASP A 98 -10.84 20.94 -3.27
CA ASP A 98 -9.43 20.78 -3.68
C ASP A 98 -8.72 19.74 -2.81
N TYR A 99 -8.93 19.79 -1.50
CA TYR A 99 -8.43 18.78 -0.57
C TYR A 99 -9.03 17.39 -0.86
N PHE A 100 -10.32 17.32 -1.17
CA PHE A 100 -10.98 16.08 -1.58
C PHE A 100 -10.33 15.46 -2.81
N ASN A 101 -10.11 16.25 -3.87
CA ASN A 101 -9.45 15.80 -5.10
C ASN A 101 -7.99 15.39 -4.84
N GLU A 102 -7.27 16.14 -4.00
CA GLU A 102 -5.90 15.81 -3.63
C GLU A 102 -5.81 14.45 -2.94
N LEU A 103 -6.69 14.16 -1.97
CA LEU A 103 -6.67 12.88 -1.27
C LEU A 103 -7.14 11.71 -2.14
N LEU A 104 -8.14 11.90 -3.00
CA LEU A 104 -8.54 10.90 -3.98
C LEU A 104 -7.38 10.57 -4.94
N ASN A 105 -6.67 11.58 -5.40
CA ASN A 105 -5.51 11.36 -6.25
C ASN A 105 -4.41 10.56 -5.51
N ALA A 106 -4.04 10.98 -4.29
CA ALA A 106 -2.96 10.36 -3.52
C ALA A 106 -3.30 8.95 -3.01
N ASN A 107 -4.53 8.74 -2.52
CA ASN A 107 -4.92 7.52 -1.81
C ASN A 107 -5.61 6.48 -2.70
N THR A 108 -6.11 6.89 -3.87
CA THR A 108 -6.90 6.04 -4.76
C THR A 108 -6.27 5.92 -6.14
N LEU A 109 -6.12 7.03 -6.86
CA LEU A 109 -5.62 7.01 -8.23
C LEU A 109 -4.16 6.57 -8.30
N THR A 110 -3.27 7.15 -7.50
CA THR A 110 -1.84 6.79 -7.48
C THR A 110 -1.62 5.31 -7.21
N PRO A 111 -2.22 4.67 -6.18
CA PRO A 111 -2.14 3.22 -5.99
C PRO A 111 -2.63 2.40 -7.18
N LEU A 112 -3.70 2.84 -7.85
CA LEU A 112 -4.20 2.18 -9.05
C LEU A 112 -3.23 2.29 -10.24
N LEU A 113 -2.61 3.44 -10.44
CA LEU A 113 -1.60 3.64 -11.48
C LEU A 113 -0.35 2.77 -11.20
N CYS A 114 0.06 2.64 -9.94
CA CYS A 114 1.10 1.70 -9.52
C CYS A 114 0.71 0.25 -9.87
N LEU A 115 -0.50 -0.18 -9.54
CA LEU A 115 -1.01 -1.49 -9.92
C LEU A 115 -1.03 -1.66 -11.45
N GLN A 116 -1.53 -0.68 -12.18
CA GLN A 116 -1.59 -0.69 -13.65
C GLN A 116 -0.19 -0.85 -14.28
N SER A 117 0.82 -0.18 -13.74
CA SER A 117 2.18 -0.22 -14.29
C SER A 117 2.82 -1.60 -14.24
N ILE A 118 2.43 -2.45 -13.30
CA ILE A 118 2.99 -3.81 -13.15
C ILE A 118 2.16 -4.90 -13.84
N LEU A 119 0.95 -4.59 -14.32
CA LEU A 119 0.08 -5.58 -14.98
C LEU A 119 0.77 -6.37 -16.11
N PRO A 120 1.61 -5.76 -16.98
CA PRO A 120 2.28 -6.48 -18.06
C PRO A 120 3.26 -7.56 -17.60
N LEU A 121 3.66 -7.54 -16.31
CA LEU A 121 4.59 -8.50 -15.72
C LEU A 121 3.89 -9.62 -14.94
N LEU A 122 2.60 -9.46 -14.65
CA LEU A 122 1.83 -10.48 -13.94
C LEU A 122 1.52 -11.65 -14.86
N THR A 123 1.86 -12.85 -14.43
CA THR A 123 1.69 -14.09 -15.22
C THR A 123 0.87 -15.11 -14.47
N HIS A 124 0.40 -16.16 -15.20
CA HIS A 124 -0.24 -17.31 -14.56
C HIS A 124 0.76 -18.27 -13.89
N LYS A 125 2.07 -18.09 -14.10
CA LYS A 125 3.11 -19.02 -13.67
C LYS A 125 3.68 -18.66 -12.29
N THR A 126 3.88 -17.37 -12.04
CA THR A 126 4.51 -16.90 -10.81
C THR A 126 3.45 -16.37 -9.84
N GLN A 127 3.49 -16.84 -8.61
CA GLN A 127 2.64 -16.29 -7.57
C GLN A 127 3.16 -14.90 -7.16
N CYS A 128 2.27 -13.91 -7.12
CA CYS A 128 2.55 -12.55 -6.72
C CYS A 128 1.49 -12.04 -5.74
N THR A 129 1.92 -11.50 -4.61
CA THR A 129 1.03 -10.76 -3.71
C THR A 129 1.17 -9.27 -3.96
N ILE A 130 0.04 -8.55 -4.07
CA ILE A 130 0.01 -7.10 -4.27
C ILE A 130 -0.79 -6.49 -3.13
N THR A 131 -0.10 -5.74 -2.28
CA THR A 131 -0.69 -5.12 -1.09
C THR A 131 -0.76 -3.61 -1.25
N ALA A 132 -1.92 -3.01 -1.00
CA ALA A 132 -2.04 -1.57 -0.83
C ALA A 132 -2.36 -1.22 0.64
N LEU A 133 -1.71 -0.18 1.15
CA LEU A 133 -2.02 0.35 2.48
C LEU A 133 -3.39 1.03 2.44
N SER A 134 -4.36 0.37 3.05
CA SER A 134 -5.69 0.91 3.29
C SER A 134 -5.83 1.36 4.76
N ALA A 135 -7.04 1.57 5.21
CA ALA A 135 -7.33 1.96 6.58
C ALA A 135 -8.72 1.45 6.97
N ARG A 136 -8.90 1.04 8.24
CA ARG A 136 -10.20 0.60 8.76
C ARG A 136 -11.33 1.62 8.51
N VAL A 137 -11.00 2.92 8.53
CA VAL A 137 -11.96 3.99 8.20
C VAL A 137 -12.46 3.97 6.75
N GLY A 138 -11.85 3.20 5.87
CA GLY A 138 -12.35 2.94 4.50
C GLY A 138 -13.45 1.88 4.44
N SER A 139 -13.75 1.19 5.54
CA SER A 139 -14.90 0.29 5.65
C SER A 139 -16.19 1.11 5.79
N ILE A 140 -17.19 0.82 4.97
CA ILE A 140 -18.52 1.44 5.07
C ILE A 140 -19.26 0.87 6.27
N ASN A 141 -19.18 -0.45 6.46
CA ASN A 141 -19.88 -1.14 7.54
C ASN A 141 -19.32 -0.85 8.94
N ASP A 142 -18.03 -0.51 9.05
CA ASP A 142 -17.35 -0.20 10.32
C ASP A 142 -17.42 1.31 10.66
N ASN A 143 -18.21 2.10 9.92
CA ASN A 143 -18.29 3.55 10.11
C ASN A 143 -19.36 3.93 11.13
N GLU A 144 -19.01 3.92 12.41
CA GLU A 144 -19.89 4.34 13.51
C GLU A 144 -19.57 5.77 14.00
N LEU A 145 -18.35 6.26 13.83
CA LEU A 145 -17.89 7.53 14.41
C LEU A 145 -18.11 8.75 13.50
N GLY A 146 -18.24 8.55 12.18
CA GLY A 146 -18.29 9.65 11.21
C GLY A 146 -17.02 10.50 11.16
N GLY A 147 -17.11 11.72 10.62
CA GLY A 147 -15.98 12.60 10.38
C GLY A 147 -15.00 12.06 9.33
N TRP A 148 -13.93 12.81 9.02
CA TRP A 148 -12.88 12.42 8.07
C TRP A 148 -13.44 12.04 6.70
N TYR A 149 -14.42 12.80 6.22
CA TYR A 149 -15.20 12.50 5.01
C TYR A 149 -14.30 12.16 3.82
N THR A 150 -13.38 13.04 3.51
CA THR A 150 -12.47 12.89 2.37
C THR A 150 -11.57 11.66 2.52
N TYR A 151 -10.97 11.46 3.69
CA TYR A 151 -10.07 10.33 3.90
C TYR A 151 -10.82 8.99 3.85
N ARG A 152 -12.00 8.90 4.52
CA ARG A 152 -12.86 7.71 4.43
C ARG A 152 -13.25 7.41 2.99
N ALA A 153 -13.74 8.42 2.26
CA ALA A 153 -14.13 8.27 0.86
C ALA A 153 -12.96 7.79 -0.01
N SER A 154 -11.77 8.35 0.16
CA SER A 154 -10.59 7.94 -0.61
C SER A 154 -10.16 6.49 -0.34
N LYS A 155 -10.24 6.02 0.91
CA LYS A 155 -9.91 4.63 1.26
C LYS A 155 -11.03 3.65 0.88
N ALA A 156 -12.29 4.04 0.95
CA ALA A 156 -13.41 3.25 0.43
C ALA A 156 -13.33 3.09 -1.09
N ALA A 157 -12.99 4.16 -1.81
CA ALA A 157 -12.75 4.11 -3.26
C ALA A 157 -11.59 3.18 -3.61
N LEU A 158 -10.46 3.25 -2.90
CA LEU A 158 -9.34 2.31 -3.04
C LEU A 158 -9.80 0.86 -2.85
N ASN A 159 -10.57 0.60 -1.80
CA ASN A 159 -11.09 -0.74 -1.48
C ASN A 159 -11.96 -1.28 -2.62
N MET A 160 -12.90 -0.47 -3.14
CA MET A 160 -13.76 -0.85 -4.27
C MET A 160 -12.95 -1.15 -5.53
N LEU A 161 -11.97 -0.32 -5.86
CA LEU A 161 -11.18 -0.47 -7.08
C LEU A 161 -10.24 -1.68 -6.99
N PHE A 162 -9.69 -1.98 -5.82
CA PHE A 162 -8.91 -3.20 -5.60
C PHE A 162 -9.78 -4.46 -5.69
N LYS A 163 -11.02 -4.40 -5.19
CA LYS A 163 -11.97 -5.51 -5.38
C LYS A 163 -12.27 -5.73 -6.85
N THR A 164 -12.54 -4.66 -7.60
CA THR A 164 -12.78 -4.73 -9.05
C THR A 164 -11.59 -5.30 -9.79
N ALA A 165 -10.37 -4.84 -9.47
CA ALA A 165 -9.13 -5.35 -10.05
C ALA A 165 -8.90 -6.84 -9.73
N ALA A 166 -9.21 -7.30 -8.52
CA ALA A 166 -9.08 -8.71 -8.15
C ALA A 166 -9.97 -9.62 -9.01
N ILE A 167 -11.21 -9.22 -9.29
CA ILE A 167 -12.13 -9.95 -10.18
C ILE A 167 -11.56 -10.02 -11.61
N GLU A 168 -10.96 -8.95 -12.10
CA GLU A 168 -10.29 -8.92 -13.41
C GLU A 168 -9.07 -9.86 -13.42
N LEU A 169 -8.20 -9.73 -12.42
CA LEU A 169 -6.95 -10.51 -12.33
C LEU A 169 -7.20 -12.01 -12.11
N ALA A 170 -8.33 -12.40 -11.52
CA ALA A 170 -8.74 -13.80 -11.45
C ALA A 170 -8.81 -14.48 -12.83
N ARG A 171 -9.04 -13.71 -13.89
CA ARG A 171 -9.03 -14.20 -15.27
C ARG A 171 -7.70 -13.99 -15.99
N ARG A 172 -6.99 -12.88 -15.71
CA ARG A 172 -5.81 -12.44 -16.46
C ARG A 172 -4.47 -12.89 -15.84
N ALA A 173 -4.44 -13.04 -14.50
CA ALA A 173 -3.25 -13.40 -13.74
C ALA A 173 -3.62 -14.22 -12.49
N LYS A 174 -4.07 -15.45 -12.70
CA LYS A 174 -4.68 -16.33 -11.68
C LYS A 174 -3.84 -16.55 -10.42
N ASN A 175 -2.52 -16.39 -10.51
CA ASN A 175 -1.59 -16.55 -9.38
C ASN A 175 -1.31 -15.23 -8.64
N THR A 176 -2.16 -14.20 -8.85
CA THR A 176 -2.03 -12.92 -8.16
C THR A 176 -3.08 -12.79 -7.05
N LYS A 177 -2.63 -12.40 -5.85
CA LYS A 177 -3.50 -12.07 -4.72
C LYS A 177 -3.41 -10.58 -4.42
N LEU A 178 -4.57 -9.91 -4.39
CA LEU A 178 -4.67 -8.54 -3.93
C LEU A 178 -5.00 -8.49 -2.44
N ILE A 179 -4.35 -7.58 -1.71
CA ILE A 179 -4.50 -7.38 -0.27
C ILE A 179 -4.67 -5.89 0.00
N LEU A 180 -5.67 -5.54 0.79
CA LEU A 180 -5.85 -4.25 1.41
C LEU A 180 -5.46 -4.39 2.87
N PHE A 181 -4.44 -3.66 3.30
CA PHE A 181 -3.85 -3.82 4.62
C PHE A 181 -4.05 -2.56 5.47
N HIS A 182 -4.67 -2.74 6.64
CA HIS A 182 -4.75 -1.70 7.66
C HIS A 182 -3.64 -1.91 8.70
N PRO A 183 -2.65 -1.00 8.78
CA PRO A 183 -1.50 -1.16 9.66
C PRO A 183 -1.79 -0.89 11.15
N GLY A 184 -3.01 -0.50 11.51
CA GLY A 184 -3.28 0.12 12.80
C GLY A 184 -2.74 1.57 12.85
N THR A 185 -2.78 2.20 14.02
CA THR A 185 -2.14 3.51 14.18
C THR A 185 -0.64 3.29 14.38
N THR A 186 0.14 3.66 13.37
CA THR A 186 1.60 3.48 13.36
C THR A 186 2.26 4.83 13.65
N ASP A 187 3.32 4.84 14.45
CA ASP A 187 4.10 6.05 14.77
C ASP A 187 4.87 6.55 13.54
N THR A 188 4.24 7.45 12.83
CA THR A 188 4.72 8.06 11.59
C THR A 188 4.28 9.52 11.53
N GLU A 189 4.90 10.32 10.67
CA GLU A 189 4.48 11.71 10.45
C GLU A 189 2.99 11.82 10.08
N LEU A 190 2.45 10.84 9.32
CA LEU A 190 1.04 10.82 8.92
C LEU A 190 0.09 10.71 10.12
N SER A 191 0.43 9.97 11.15
CA SER A 191 -0.42 9.76 12.34
C SER A 191 -0.17 10.77 13.46
N LYS A 192 0.99 11.44 13.44
CA LYS A 192 1.49 12.29 14.55
C LYS A 192 0.47 13.27 15.14
N PRO A 193 -0.34 14.01 14.34
CA PRO A 193 -1.34 14.92 14.90
C PRO A 193 -2.48 14.22 15.67
N PHE A 194 -2.67 12.92 15.48
CA PHE A 194 -3.81 12.14 15.99
C PHE A 194 -3.44 11.18 17.11
N GLN A 195 -2.16 11.07 17.47
CA GLN A 195 -1.64 10.08 18.42
C GLN A 195 -2.11 10.27 19.87
N LYS A 196 -2.48 11.50 20.24
CA LYS A 196 -2.91 11.82 21.63
C LYS A 196 -4.10 10.98 22.12
N ASN A 197 -4.97 10.54 21.21
CA ASN A 197 -6.18 9.79 21.54
C ASN A 197 -6.02 8.28 21.27
N VAL A 198 -4.83 7.81 20.94
CA VAL A 198 -4.58 6.39 20.71
C VAL A 198 -4.51 5.68 22.05
N PRO A 199 -5.30 4.62 22.27
CA PRO A 199 -5.25 3.84 23.49
C PRO A 199 -3.86 3.28 23.78
N ALA A 200 -3.51 3.10 25.04
CA ALA A 200 -2.24 2.51 25.46
C ALA A 200 -2.02 1.14 24.76
N GLY A 201 -0.83 0.93 24.21
CA GLY A 201 -0.48 -0.30 23.48
C GLY A 201 -1.09 -0.42 22.06
N LYS A 202 -1.73 0.63 21.52
CA LYS A 202 -2.31 0.64 20.15
C LYS A 202 -1.58 1.60 19.21
N LEU A 203 -0.52 2.25 19.64
CA LEU A 203 0.42 2.97 18.78
C LEU A 203 1.58 2.03 18.47
N PHE A 204 1.66 1.60 17.22
CA PHE A 204 2.66 0.62 16.78
C PHE A 204 3.89 1.30 16.20
N THR A 205 5.05 0.65 16.32
CA THR A 205 6.26 1.12 15.61
C THR A 205 6.21 0.70 14.14
N PRO A 206 6.89 1.42 13.24
CA PRO A 206 7.03 1.00 11.84
C PRO A 206 7.62 -0.41 11.70
N GLU A 207 8.57 -0.78 12.55
CA GLU A 207 9.25 -2.09 12.54
C GLU A 207 8.26 -3.22 12.89
N PHE A 208 7.42 -3.01 13.91
CA PHE A 208 6.38 -3.97 14.26
C PHE A 208 5.42 -4.19 13.08
N VAL A 209 4.94 -3.09 12.48
CA VAL A 209 4.02 -3.17 11.34
C VAL A 209 4.67 -3.83 10.12
N ALA A 210 5.94 -3.54 9.87
CA ALA A 210 6.71 -4.17 8.79
C ALA A 210 6.82 -5.69 8.98
N GLY A 211 7.12 -6.14 10.20
CA GLY A 211 7.16 -7.56 10.54
C GLY A 211 5.79 -8.24 10.34
N GLN A 212 4.71 -7.64 10.85
CA GLN A 212 3.34 -8.16 10.66
C GLN A 212 2.97 -8.25 9.18
N LEU A 213 3.26 -7.22 8.39
CA LEU A 213 2.99 -7.23 6.95
C LEU A 213 3.78 -8.34 6.24
N PHE A 214 5.05 -8.54 6.60
CA PHE A 214 5.87 -9.61 6.05
C PHE A 214 5.26 -10.99 6.35
N GLU A 215 4.93 -11.27 7.60
CA GLU A 215 4.31 -12.54 8.00
C GLU A 215 2.98 -12.79 7.28
N LEU A 216 2.11 -11.78 7.20
CA LEU A 216 0.82 -11.90 6.54
C LEU A 216 0.93 -12.16 5.04
N THR A 217 1.93 -11.62 4.37
CA THR A 217 2.07 -11.73 2.92
C THR A 217 2.87 -12.93 2.46
N ASN A 218 3.74 -13.49 3.30
CA ASN A 218 4.62 -14.61 2.96
C ASN A 218 4.23 -15.92 3.63
N ASN A 219 3.68 -15.89 4.85
CA ASN A 219 3.48 -17.07 5.68
C ASN A 219 2.00 -17.35 6.00
N ASN A 220 1.05 -16.58 5.47
CA ASN A 220 -0.37 -16.77 5.76
C ASN A 220 -1.01 -17.81 4.82
N PRO A 221 -1.36 -19.02 5.32
CA PRO A 221 -1.99 -20.07 4.52
C PRO A 221 -3.43 -19.73 4.09
N ASP A 222 -4.07 -18.75 4.73
CA ASP A 222 -5.44 -18.33 4.45
C ASP A 222 -5.54 -17.34 3.28
N LEU A 223 -4.42 -16.88 2.75
CA LEU A 223 -4.38 -16.05 1.54
C LEU A 223 -4.63 -16.88 0.29
N LYS A 224 -5.88 -17.31 0.11
CA LYS A 224 -6.28 -18.13 -1.04
C LYS A 224 -6.32 -17.32 -2.34
N LEU A 225 -5.87 -17.95 -3.43
CA LEU A 225 -5.98 -17.43 -4.80
C LEU A 225 -7.39 -17.71 -5.35
N ASN A 226 -8.38 -17.00 -4.84
CA ASN A 226 -9.80 -17.24 -5.12
C ASN A 226 -10.47 -16.12 -5.96
N GLY A 227 -9.68 -15.16 -6.48
CA GLY A 227 -10.20 -14.00 -7.21
C GLY A 227 -10.83 -12.92 -6.31
N GLU A 228 -10.83 -13.11 -5.00
CA GLU A 228 -11.31 -12.14 -4.03
C GLU A 228 -10.10 -11.45 -3.35
N PRO A 229 -10.13 -10.13 -3.14
CA PRO A 229 -9.09 -9.49 -2.36
C PRO A 229 -9.26 -9.82 -0.87
N ALA A 230 -8.17 -9.79 -0.11
CA ALA A 230 -8.22 -9.84 1.34
C ALA A 230 -8.21 -8.40 1.89
N TYR A 231 -9.10 -8.06 2.82
CA TYR A 231 -9.08 -6.80 3.54
C TYR A 231 -8.79 -7.07 5.01
N LEU A 232 -7.54 -6.84 5.41
CA LEU A 232 -6.98 -7.33 6.67
C LEU A 232 -6.45 -6.18 7.54
N ASP A 233 -6.56 -6.37 8.85
CA ASP A 233 -5.81 -5.54 9.79
C ASP A 233 -4.41 -6.12 10.06
N TRP A 234 -3.63 -5.43 10.88
CA TRP A 234 -2.26 -5.79 11.25
C TRP A 234 -2.15 -7.16 11.96
N GLN A 235 -3.24 -7.71 12.50
CA GLN A 235 -3.30 -9.06 13.09
C GLN A 235 -3.68 -10.15 12.07
N GLY A 236 -4.05 -9.77 10.85
CA GLY A 236 -4.59 -10.68 9.85
C GLY A 236 -6.08 -10.92 9.98
N SER A 237 -6.77 -10.18 10.85
CA SER A 237 -8.23 -10.27 10.98
C SER A 237 -8.93 -9.56 9.83
N ASN A 238 -10.02 -10.16 9.32
CA ASN A 238 -10.81 -9.54 8.27
C ASN A 238 -11.50 -8.27 8.76
N ILE A 239 -11.43 -7.23 7.94
CA ILE A 239 -12.20 -5.99 8.12
C ILE A 239 -13.44 -6.09 7.23
N PRO A 240 -14.65 -5.75 7.73
CA PRO A 240 -15.83 -5.69 6.87
C PRO A 240 -15.66 -4.59 5.80
N TRP A 241 -16.37 -4.75 4.66
CA TRP A 241 -16.30 -3.80 3.54
C TRP A 241 -17.07 -2.51 3.79
#